data_766e57ca991a4a5668d318503b7d7a9a
#
_entry.id   766e57ca991a4a5668d318503b7d7a9a
#
_cell.length_a   1.000
_cell.length_b   1.000
_cell.length_c   1.000
_cell.angle_alpha   90.00
_cell.angle_beta   90.00
_cell.angle_gamma   90.00
#
_symmetry.space_group_name_H-M   'P 1'
#
loop_
_entity.id
_entity.type
_entity.pdbx_description
1 polymer ?
#
loop_
_entity_poly.entity_id
_entity_poly.type
_entity_poly.pdbx_seq_one_letter_code
_entity_poly.pdbx_strand_id
1 'polypeptide(L)'
;DTDRSRGLGDVYKRQVVSEAGASVYSASKSAASELPDLDVSLRGAVSIARRLQDPLAELVKIEPKAIGVGQYQHDVNQTKLSTKLDAVVEDCVNAVGVDLNTASCALLCRVSGLNSLQAKRIVDYREKTGAFKDRQALMNVPRFGEKTFEQSAGFLRIIGGTNPLDASCVHPESYPVVEKIVEKTGLSVDKLIGNHAVLSQLQASDFTDNRFGLPTVKDIFRELEKPGRDPRPEFKAARFEDSVRALKD
;
A
#
# COMPACT_ATOMS: atom_id res chain seq x y z
N ASP A 1 32.42 13.86 -30.02
CA ASP A 1 31.88 12.59 -29.48
C ASP A 1 30.67 12.74 -28.53
N THR A 2 30.12 13.95 -28.44
CA THR A 2 28.98 14.27 -27.59
C THR A 2 27.63 14.24 -28.34
N ASP A 3 27.59 13.90 -29.56
CA ASP A 3 26.38 14.04 -30.43
C ASP A 3 25.63 12.73 -30.72
N ARG A 4 26.11 11.59 -30.23
CA ARG A 4 25.42 10.29 -30.38
C ARG A 4 24.33 10.02 -29.37
N SER A 5 24.21 10.80 -28.27
CA SER A 5 23.16 10.67 -27.28
C SER A 5 21.87 11.43 -27.63
N ARG A 6 21.85 12.24 -28.66
CA ARG A 6 20.67 13.03 -29.09
C ARG A 6 19.64 12.27 -29.91
N GLY A 7 19.96 11.06 -30.33
CA GLY A 7 19.08 10.26 -31.20
C GLY A 7 18.07 9.36 -30.47
N LEU A 8 18.23 9.13 -29.19
CA LEU A 8 17.27 8.42 -28.36
C LEU A 8 16.61 9.48 -27.48
N GLY A 9 15.42 9.90 -27.82
CA GLY A 9 14.64 10.91 -27.11
C GLY A 9 14.33 10.56 -25.66
N ASP A 10 15.31 10.08 -24.93
CA ASP A 10 15.25 9.76 -23.53
C ASP A 10 15.27 11.05 -22.71
N VAL A 11 14.09 11.51 -22.43
CA VAL A 11 13.88 12.43 -21.33
C VAL A 11 14.27 11.69 -20.05
N TYR A 12 15.55 11.76 -19.66
CA TYR A 12 16.00 11.30 -18.35
C TYR A 12 15.25 12.09 -17.28
N LYS A 13 14.20 11.50 -16.73
CA LYS A 13 13.54 12.04 -15.56
C LYS A 13 14.48 11.82 -14.39
N ARG A 14 15.19 12.85 -13.97
CA ARG A 14 15.93 12.85 -12.72
C ARG A 14 14.92 13.02 -11.58
N GLN A 15 14.95 12.10 -10.62
CA GLN A 15 14.09 12.17 -9.46
C GLN A 15 14.97 12.15 -8.21
N VAL A 16 14.73 13.10 -7.30
CA VAL A 16 15.40 13.14 -6.00
C VAL A 16 14.63 12.26 -5.04
N VAL A 17 15.32 11.32 -4.43
CA VAL A 17 14.77 10.41 -3.42
C VAL A 17 15.47 10.66 -2.09
N SER A 18 14.70 10.80 -1.02
CA SER A 18 15.24 10.97 0.33
C SER A 18 16.04 9.73 0.75
N GLU A 19 17.25 9.92 1.25
CA GLU A 19 18.09 8.88 1.85
C GLU A 19 17.87 8.72 3.38
N ALA A 20 16.99 9.52 3.98
CA ALA A 20 16.77 9.53 5.42
C ALA A 20 16.53 8.11 5.97
N GLY A 21 17.26 7.73 7.01
CA GLY A 21 17.19 6.41 7.65
C GLY A 21 17.77 5.24 6.84
N ALA A 22 18.29 5.45 5.61
CA ALA A 22 18.83 4.35 4.79
C ALA A 22 20.02 3.66 5.47
N SER A 23 20.87 4.39 6.17
CA SER A 23 22.00 3.84 6.93
C SER A 23 21.53 2.94 8.09
N VAL A 24 20.44 3.34 8.77
CA VAL A 24 19.85 2.54 9.85
C VAL A 24 19.28 1.22 9.29
N TYR A 25 18.55 1.28 8.18
CA TYR A 25 18.07 0.09 7.51
C TYR A 25 19.20 -0.82 7.06
N SER A 26 20.20 -0.29 6.36
CA SER A 26 21.28 -1.09 5.77
C SER A 26 22.09 -1.89 6.81
N ALA A 27 22.24 -1.36 8.02
CA ALA A 27 22.89 -2.02 9.15
C ALA A 27 21.96 -2.97 9.93
N SER A 28 20.68 -3.01 9.61
CA SER A 28 19.69 -3.82 10.34
C SER A 28 19.78 -5.31 10.02
N LYS A 29 19.32 -6.14 10.98
CA LYS A 29 19.15 -7.59 10.76
C LYS A 29 18.17 -7.89 9.63
N SER A 30 17.15 -7.06 9.45
CA SER A 30 16.16 -7.18 8.38
C SER A 30 16.84 -7.04 7.01
N ALA A 31 17.66 -6.00 6.82
CA ALA A 31 18.39 -5.79 5.58
C ALA A 31 19.42 -6.92 5.29
N ALA A 32 20.08 -7.42 6.35
CA ALA A 32 20.99 -8.55 6.20
C ALA A 32 20.30 -9.84 5.77
N SER A 33 19.07 -10.07 6.24
CA SER A 33 18.27 -11.22 5.83
C SER A 33 17.66 -11.05 4.44
N GLU A 34 17.25 -9.84 4.07
CA GLU A 34 16.65 -9.54 2.77
C GLU A 34 17.67 -9.52 1.62
N LEU A 35 18.89 -9.07 1.91
CA LEU A 35 19.97 -8.88 0.95
C LEU A 35 21.28 -9.49 1.49
N PRO A 36 21.34 -10.82 1.68
CA PRO A 36 22.46 -11.46 2.36
C PRO A 36 23.80 -11.32 1.60
N ASP A 37 23.76 -11.29 0.28
CA ASP A 37 24.92 -11.26 -0.59
C ASP A 37 25.48 -9.85 -0.84
N LEU A 38 24.80 -8.81 -0.33
CA LEU A 38 25.21 -7.43 -0.51
C LEU A 38 25.87 -6.88 0.75
N ASP A 39 26.89 -6.05 0.58
CA ASP A 39 27.47 -5.29 1.68
C ASP A 39 26.50 -4.18 2.18
N VAL A 40 26.84 -3.59 3.33
CA VAL A 40 25.98 -2.61 4.01
C VAL A 40 25.72 -1.37 3.13
N SER A 41 26.71 -0.90 2.38
CA SER A 41 26.56 0.29 1.53
C SER A 41 25.63 -0.01 0.33
N LEU A 42 25.78 -1.17 -0.29
CA LEU A 42 24.91 -1.59 -1.39
C LEU A 42 23.46 -1.84 -0.93
N ARG A 43 23.24 -2.39 0.28
CA ARG A 43 21.90 -2.52 0.86
C ARG A 43 21.20 -1.16 1.00
N GLY A 44 21.95 -0.13 1.43
CA GLY A 44 21.46 1.24 1.50
C GLY A 44 21.06 1.80 0.14
N ALA A 45 21.91 1.61 -0.87
CA ALA A 45 21.64 2.04 -2.24
C ALA A 45 20.41 1.35 -2.83
N VAL A 46 20.23 0.04 -2.63
CA VAL A 46 19.06 -0.70 -3.06
C VAL A 46 17.79 -0.15 -2.39
N SER A 47 17.82 0.11 -1.08
CA SER A 47 16.67 0.68 -0.36
C SER A 47 16.29 2.05 -0.92
N ILE A 48 17.26 2.94 -1.17
CA ILE A 48 17.01 4.26 -1.76
C ILE A 48 16.39 4.12 -3.16
N ALA A 49 16.91 3.22 -3.99
CA ALA A 49 16.37 2.98 -5.33
C ALA A 49 14.92 2.45 -5.28
N ARG A 50 14.62 1.54 -4.37
CA ARG A 50 13.27 0.98 -4.17
C ARG A 50 12.24 2.02 -3.69
N ARG A 51 12.68 3.06 -2.96
CA ARG A 51 11.79 4.18 -2.57
C ARG A 51 11.24 4.94 -3.77
N LEU A 52 11.90 4.89 -4.92
CA LEU A 52 11.40 5.45 -6.15
C LEU A 52 10.18 4.67 -6.68
N GLN A 53 10.16 3.36 -6.46
CA GLN A 53 9.09 2.47 -6.91
C GLN A 53 7.92 2.48 -5.93
N ASP A 54 8.20 2.23 -4.65
CA ASP A 54 7.22 2.27 -3.57
C ASP A 54 7.86 2.78 -2.28
N PRO A 55 7.75 4.11 -2.00
CA PRO A 55 8.32 4.69 -0.79
C PRO A 55 7.73 4.12 0.49
N LEU A 56 6.43 3.78 0.51
CA LEU A 56 5.78 3.25 1.71
C LEU A 56 6.32 1.87 2.06
N ALA A 57 6.42 0.97 1.09
CA ALA A 57 6.94 -0.38 1.29
C ALA A 57 8.37 -0.42 1.84
N GLU A 58 9.19 0.59 1.49
CA GLU A 58 10.56 0.69 2.00
C GLU A 58 10.65 1.42 3.34
N LEU A 59 9.92 2.53 3.51
CA LEU A 59 10.00 3.35 4.72
C LEU A 59 9.45 2.63 5.96
N VAL A 60 8.46 1.74 5.81
CA VAL A 60 7.93 0.94 6.93
C VAL A 60 8.96 -0.02 7.54
N LYS A 61 10.06 -0.30 6.84
CA LYS A 61 11.18 -1.13 7.34
C LYS A 61 12.08 -0.37 8.34
N ILE A 62 11.91 0.95 8.44
CA ILE A 62 12.73 1.84 9.24
C ILE A 62 11.91 2.36 10.40
N GLU A 63 12.50 2.42 11.58
CA GLU A 63 11.85 3.06 12.72
C GLU A 63 11.61 4.55 12.40
N PRO A 64 10.37 5.07 12.53
CA PRO A 64 10.04 6.44 12.10
C PRO A 64 10.92 7.52 12.76
N LYS A 65 11.33 7.33 14.01
CA LYS A 65 12.25 8.25 14.69
C LYS A 65 13.63 8.37 14.02
N ALA A 66 14.08 7.31 13.35
CA ALA A 66 15.36 7.31 12.63
C ALA A 66 15.32 8.11 11.32
N ILE A 67 14.13 8.37 10.79
CA ILE A 67 13.93 9.21 9.59
C ILE A 67 13.99 10.69 9.95
N GLY A 68 13.68 11.04 11.20
CA GLY A 68 13.56 12.43 11.68
C GLY A 68 12.15 12.98 11.46
N VAL A 69 11.42 13.16 12.55
CA VAL A 69 10.00 13.57 12.53
C VAL A 69 9.78 14.99 13.01
N GLY A 70 10.79 15.63 13.59
CA GLY A 70 10.72 17.00 14.05
C GLY A 70 11.97 17.47 14.76
N GLN A 71 12.19 18.80 14.75
CA GLN A 71 13.35 19.44 15.37
C GLN A 71 13.49 19.10 16.87
N TYR A 72 12.36 19.04 17.58
CA TYR A 72 12.31 18.81 19.03
C TYR A 72 11.93 17.37 19.40
N GLN A 73 12.14 16.41 18.50
CA GLN A 73 11.76 15.01 18.78
C GLN A 73 12.44 14.42 20.02
N HIS A 74 13.63 14.92 20.39
CA HIS A 74 14.36 14.46 21.56
C HIS A 74 13.87 15.05 22.88
N ASP A 75 13.11 16.15 22.83
CA ASP A 75 12.62 16.87 24.02
C ASP A 75 11.27 16.35 24.51
N VAL A 76 10.62 15.44 23.75
CA VAL A 76 9.35 14.85 24.09
C VAL A 76 9.52 13.43 24.68
N ASN A 77 8.47 12.93 25.33
CA ASN A 77 8.47 11.56 25.85
C ASN A 77 8.61 10.55 24.72
N GLN A 78 9.70 9.80 24.68
CA GLN A 78 10.08 8.90 23.60
C GLN A 78 9.12 7.72 23.43
N THR A 79 8.55 7.20 24.50
CA THR A 79 7.56 6.11 24.45
C THR A 79 6.27 6.58 23.79
N LYS A 80 5.75 7.74 24.24
CA LYS A 80 4.55 8.33 23.64
C LYS A 80 4.75 8.69 22.18
N LEU A 81 5.92 9.24 21.84
CA LEU A 81 6.27 9.56 20.45
C LEU A 81 6.26 8.29 19.58
N SER A 82 6.94 7.24 20.01
CA SER A 82 6.98 5.96 19.28
C SER A 82 5.57 5.41 19.05
N THR A 83 4.75 5.33 20.11
CA THR A 83 3.38 4.83 20.00
C THR A 83 2.52 5.64 19.02
N LYS A 84 2.66 6.98 19.03
CA LYS A 84 1.93 7.84 18.09
C LYS A 84 2.41 7.70 16.65
N LEU A 85 3.71 7.58 16.44
CA LEU A 85 4.29 7.36 15.11
C LEU A 85 3.89 5.99 14.55
N ASP A 86 3.89 4.95 15.36
CA ASP A 86 3.43 3.62 14.96
C ASP A 86 1.96 3.65 14.53
N ALA A 87 1.09 4.34 15.29
CA ALA A 87 -0.31 4.50 14.92
C ALA A 87 -0.47 5.25 13.59
N VAL A 88 0.27 6.34 13.37
CA VAL A 88 0.23 7.09 12.10
C VAL A 88 0.69 6.23 10.93
N VAL A 89 1.75 5.43 11.10
CA VAL A 89 2.22 4.50 10.05
C VAL A 89 1.15 3.45 9.73
N GLU A 90 0.52 2.88 10.75
CA GLU A 90 -0.57 1.92 10.57
C GLU A 90 -1.74 2.55 9.82
N ASP A 91 -2.19 3.74 10.22
CA ASP A 91 -3.26 4.48 9.54
C ASP A 91 -2.93 4.75 8.07
N CYS A 92 -1.70 5.20 7.77
CA CYS A 92 -1.24 5.43 6.40
C CYS A 92 -1.23 4.15 5.56
N VAL A 93 -0.72 3.04 6.10
CA VAL A 93 -0.67 1.76 5.40
C VAL A 93 -2.08 1.24 5.11
N ASN A 94 -2.97 1.31 6.09
CA ASN A 94 -4.36 0.87 5.93
C ASN A 94 -5.15 1.74 4.95
N ALA A 95 -4.91 3.05 4.95
CA ALA A 95 -5.55 3.97 4.01
C ALA A 95 -5.14 3.70 2.55
N VAL A 96 -3.87 3.37 2.31
CA VAL A 96 -3.37 3.00 0.98
C VAL A 96 -3.84 1.60 0.58
N GLY A 97 -3.89 0.68 1.53
CA GLY A 97 -4.08 -0.74 1.30
C GLY A 97 -2.80 -1.44 0.82
N VAL A 98 -2.74 -2.74 1.01
CA VAL A 98 -1.53 -3.54 0.80
C VAL A 98 -1.80 -4.68 -0.17
N ASP A 99 -1.03 -4.76 -1.25
CA ASP A 99 -1.10 -5.89 -2.16
C ASP A 99 -0.51 -7.15 -1.52
N LEU A 100 -1.37 -8.14 -1.31
CA LEU A 100 -1.05 -9.40 -0.65
C LEU A 100 0.04 -10.20 -1.36
N ASN A 101 0.13 -10.07 -2.68
CA ASN A 101 1.05 -10.84 -3.51
C ASN A 101 2.45 -10.25 -3.61
N THR A 102 2.61 -8.94 -3.38
CA THR A 102 3.91 -8.25 -3.51
C THR A 102 4.46 -7.74 -2.18
N ALA A 103 3.61 -7.56 -1.16
CA ALA A 103 4.00 -6.98 0.11
C ALA A 103 5.07 -7.78 0.85
N SER A 104 6.01 -7.05 1.45
CA SER A 104 6.99 -7.61 2.38
C SER A 104 6.35 -7.96 3.73
N CYS A 105 6.99 -8.84 4.49
CA CYS A 105 6.56 -9.13 5.87
C CYS A 105 6.49 -7.85 6.72
N ALA A 106 7.42 -6.91 6.54
CA ALA A 106 7.44 -5.64 7.27
C ALA A 106 6.22 -4.77 6.96
N LEU A 107 5.79 -4.73 5.70
CA LEU A 107 4.59 -3.99 5.29
C LEU A 107 3.32 -4.66 5.82
N LEU A 108 3.22 -5.98 5.70
CA LEU A 108 2.08 -6.74 6.23
C LEU A 108 1.92 -6.61 7.75
N CYS A 109 3.02 -6.48 8.50
CA CYS A 109 2.98 -6.23 9.95
C CYS A 109 2.33 -4.89 10.35
N ARG A 110 2.17 -3.97 9.41
CA ARG A 110 1.53 -2.66 9.61
C ARG A 110 0.05 -2.67 9.25
N VAL A 111 -0.47 -3.79 8.74
CA VAL A 111 -1.90 -3.94 8.44
C VAL A 111 -2.66 -4.25 9.73
N SER A 112 -3.71 -3.50 9.99
CA SER A 112 -4.59 -3.73 11.14
C SER A 112 -5.10 -5.17 11.16
N GLY A 113 -5.10 -5.78 12.34
CA GLY A 113 -5.49 -7.17 12.54
C GLY A 113 -4.40 -8.20 12.26
N LEU A 114 -3.22 -7.80 11.73
CA LEU A 114 -2.08 -8.68 11.53
C LEU A 114 -0.98 -8.42 12.56
N ASN A 115 -0.33 -9.49 13.00
CA ASN A 115 0.91 -9.44 13.77
C ASN A 115 2.08 -10.01 12.97
N SER A 116 3.29 -9.87 13.49
CA SER A 116 4.51 -10.32 12.81
C SER A 116 4.51 -11.82 12.45
N LEU A 117 3.89 -12.65 13.28
CA LEU A 117 3.80 -14.08 13.02
C LEU A 117 2.81 -14.40 11.89
N GLN A 118 1.67 -13.71 11.86
CA GLN A 118 0.69 -13.83 10.78
C GLN A 118 1.24 -13.31 9.46
N ALA A 119 1.89 -12.13 9.47
CA ALA A 119 2.55 -11.57 8.30
C ALA A 119 3.59 -12.54 7.71
N LYS A 120 4.43 -13.14 8.57
CA LYS A 120 5.39 -14.16 8.13
C LYS A 120 4.71 -15.38 7.51
N ARG A 121 3.64 -15.89 8.14
CA ARG A 121 2.89 -17.05 7.60
C ARG A 121 2.26 -16.77 6.25
N ILE A 122 1.76 -15.56 6.02
CA ILE A 122 1.24 -15.14 4.72
C ILE A 122 2.35 -15.21 3.66
N VAL A 123 3.53 -14.65 3.96
CA VAL A 123 4.67 -14.69 3.04
C VAL A 123 5.13 -16.13 2.80
N ASP A 124 5.36 -16.91 3.86
CA ASP A 124 5.77 -18.31 3.76
C ASP A 124 4.77 -19.17 2.95
N TYR A 125 3.47 -18.90 3.11
CA TYR A 125 2.41 -19.58 2.37
C TYR A 125 2.46 -19.20 0.89
N ARG A 126 2.55 -17.92 0.57
CA ARG A 126 2.67 -17.41 -0.80
C ARG A 126 3.89 -17.99 -1.53
N GLU A 127 5.04 -18.07 -0.86
CA GLU A 127 6.26 -18.64 -1.43
C GLU A 127 6.13 -20.13 -1.75
N LYS A 128 5.34 -20.87 -0.96
CA LYS A 128 5.12 -22.31 -1.14
C LYS A 128 4.04 -22.66 -2.16
N THR A 129 2.94 -21.89 -2.15
CA THR A 129 1.72 -22.24 -2.92
C THR A 129 1.51 -21.37 -4.15
N GLY A 130 2.30 -20.30 -4.29
CA GLY A 130 2.12 -19.27 -5.32
C GLY A 130 1.21 -18.13 -4.86
N ALA A 131 0.93 -17.21 -5.78
CA ALA A 131 0.14 -16.02 -5.53
C ALA A 131 -1.30 -16.34 -5.10
N PHE A 132 -1.82 -15.54 -4.18
CA PHE A 132 -3.24 -15.57 -3.80
C PHE A 132 -4.10 -15.13 -4.99
N LYS A 133 -5.18 -15.87 -5.26
CA LYS A 133 -6.11 -15.57 -6.34
C LYS A 133 -7.31 -14.73 -5.88
N ASP A 134 -7.66 -14.84 -4.62
CA ASP A 134 -8.73 -14.11 -3.96
C ASP A 134 -8.43 -13.93 -2.47
N ARG A 135 -9.14 -13.01 -1.82
CA ARG A 135 -8.99 -12.75 -0.38
C ARG A 135 -9.38 -13.96 0.48
N GLN A 136 -10.34 -14.77 0.01
CA GLN A 136 -10.80 -15.94 0.76
C GLN A 136 -9.70 -16.98 0.91
N ALA A 137 -8.74 -17.04 -0.02
CA ALA A 137 -7.58 -17.93 0.07
C ALA A 137 -6.70 -17.68 1.30
N LEU A 138 -6.81 -16.50 1.97
CA LEU A 138 -6.16 -16.24 3.26
C LEU A 138 -6.58 -17.23 4.35
N MET A 139 -7.79 -17.76 4.30
CA MET A 139 -8.28 -18.77 5.25
C MET A 139 -7.50 -20.09 5.16
N ASN A 140 -6.78 -20.33 4.08
CA ASN A 140 -5.92 -21.50 3.93
C ASN A 140 -4.53 -21.31 4.57
N VAL A 141 -4.20 -20.09 4.99
CA VAL A 141 -2.94 -19.80 5.70
C VAL A 141 -3.00 -20.43 7.10
N PRO A 142 -1.98 -21.21 7.50
CA PRO A 142 -1.99 -21.88 8.80
C PRO A 142 -2.21 -20.92 9.99
N ARG A 143 -3.21 -21.21 10.82
CA ARG A 143 -3.59 -20.39 11.98
C ARG A 143 -4.02 -18.96 11.64
N PHE A 144 -4.58 -18.76 10.46
CA PHE A 144 -5.26 -17.55 10.07
C PHE A 144 -6.76 -17.77 10.28
N GLY A 145 -7.31 -17.19 11.34
CA GLY A 145 -8.72 -17.43 11.75
C GLY A 145 -9.66 -16.37 11.17
N GLU A 146 -10.98 -16.67 11.25
CA GLU A 146 -12.05 -15.76 10.80
C GLU A 146 -11.92 -14.35 11.38
N LYS A 147 -11.65 -14.22 12.68
CA LYS A 147 -11.49 -12.91 13.32
C LYS A 147 -10.32 -12.10 12.71
N THR A 148 -9.21 -12.76 12.39
CA THR A 148 -8.08 -12.10 11.72
C THR A 148 -8.47 -11.68 10.31
N PHE A 149 -9.20 -12.54 9.59
CA PHE A 149 -9.73 -12.23 8.27
C PHE A 149 -10.65 -11.00 8.30
N GLU A 150 -11.65 -10.99 9.15
CA GLU A 150 -12.55 -9.85 9.34
C GLU A 150 -11.82 -8.54 9.64
N GLN A 151 -10.77 -8.58 10.45
CA GLN A 151 -10.03 -7.38 10.83
C GLN A 151 -9.07 -6.87 9.77
N SER A 152 -8.57 -7.72 8.89
CA SER A 152 -7.49 -7.36 7.96
C SER A 152 -7.91 -7.34 6.48
N ALA A 153 -8.94 -8.09 6.09
CA ALA A 153 -9.30 -8.30 4.69
C ALA A 153 -9.61 -7.00 3.91
N GLY A 154 -10.19 -6.00 4.58
CA GLY A 154 -10.49 -4.71 3.96
C GLY A 154 -9.26 -3.90 3.55
N PHE A 155 -8.11 -4.16 4.17
CA PHE A 155 -6.84 -3.47 3.92
C PHE A 155 -5.90 -4.27 2.99
N LEU A 156 -6.23 -5.54 2.73
CA LEU A 156 -5.45 -6.41 1.87
C LEU A 156 -6.07 -6.43 0.48
N ARG A 157 -5.27 -6.25 -0.54
CA ARG A 157 -5.70 -6.21 -1.94
C ARG A 157 -5.07 -7.33 -2.74
N ILE A 158 -5.76 -7.77 -3.80
CA ILE A 158 -5.25 -8.71 -4.77
C ILE A 158 -5.49 -8.12 -6.16
N ILE A 159 -4.41 -7.66 -6.78
CA ILE A 159 -4.47 -7.08 -8.12
C ILE A 159 -4.46 -8.23 -9.14
N GLY A 160 -5.42 -8.22 -10.07
CA GLY A 160 -5.51 -9.25 -11.11
C GLY A 160 -5.99 -10.62 -10.58
N GLY A 161 -6.64 -10.66 -9.42
CA GLY A 161 -7.24 -11.86 -8.85
C GLY A 161 -8.52 -12.31 -9.57
N THR A 162 -9.15 -13.37 -9.06
CA THR A 162 -10.39 -13.94 -9.63
C THR A 162 -11.63 -13.08 -9.35
N ASN A 163 -11.61 -12.34 -8.23
CA ASN A 163 -12.69 -11.43 -7.87
C ASN A 163 -12.20 -9.98 -8.02
N PRO A 164 -12.77 -9.18 -8.94
CA PRO A 164 -12.36 -7.79 -9.14
C PRO A 164 -12.50 -6.91 -7.90
N LEU A 165 -13.44 -7.23 -7.00
CA LEU A 165 -13.64 -6.51 -5.74
C LEU A 165 -12.45 -6.65 -4.79
N ASP A 166 -11.66 -7.71 -4.93
CA ASP A 166 -10.47 -7.93 -4.10
C ASP A 166 -9.33 -6.93 -4.39
N ALA A 167 -9.38 -6.21 -5.50
CA ALA A 167 -8.48 -5.10 -5.80
C ALA A 167 -8.93 -3.77 -5.17
N SER A 168 -10.15 -3.71 -4.62
CA SER A 168 -10.76 -2.52 -4.04
C SER A 168 -10.63 -2.46 -2.51
N CYS A 169 -11.07 -1.34 -1.91
CA CYS A 169 -11.22 -1.21 -0.45
C CYS A 169 -12.55 -1.76 0.08
N VAL A 170 -13.42 -2.29 -0.78
CA VAL A 170 -14.68 -2.90 -0.32
C VAL A 170 -14.37 -4.12 0.54
N HIS A 171 -14.87 -4.11 1.77
CA HIS A 171 -14.69 -5.25 2.67
C HIS A 171 -15.49 -6.47 2.18
N PRO A 172 -14.97 -7.70 2.28
CA PRO A 172 -15.67 -8.91 1.81
C PRO A 172 -17.09 -9.07 2.40
N GLU A 173 -17.31 -8.65 3.63
CA GLU A 173 -18.65 -8.65 4.24
C GLU A 173 -19.67 -7.79 3.50
N SER A 174 -19.20 -6.78 2.76
CA SER A 174 -20.04 -5.84 2.01
C SER A 174 -20.28 -6.28 0.56
N TYR A 175 -19.70 -7.39 0.10
CA TYR A 175 -19.94 -7.91 -1.26
C TYR A 175 -21.42 -8.16 -1.58
N PRO A 176 -22.29 -8.61 -0.64
CA PRO A 176 -23.72 -8.73 -0.89
C PRO A 176 -24.39 -7.42 -1.33
N VAL A 177 -23.88 -6.25 -0.90
CA VAL A 177 -24.39 -4.96 -1.38
C VAL A 177 -24.05 -4.75 -2.85
N VAL A 178 -22.82 -5.10 -3.24
CA VAL A 178 -22.40 -5.01 -4.65
C VAL A 178 -23.16 -5.99 -5.52
N GLU A 179 -23.45 -7.20 -5.04
CA GLU A 179 -24.29 -8.19 -5.73
C GLU A 179 -25.70 -7.63 -6.00
N LYS A 180 -26.34 -6.96 -5.04
CA LYS A 180 -27.62 -6.27 -5.24
C LYS A 180 -27.52 -5.18 -6.30
N ILE A 181 -26.40 -4.44 -6.38
CA ILE A 181 -26.18 -3.42 -7.42
C ILE A 181 -26.04 -4.10 -8.80
N VAL A 182 -25.31 -5.20 -8.87
CA VAL A 182 -25.14 -6.02 -10.09
C VAL A 182 -26.49 -6.54 -10.57
N GLU A 183 -27.30 -7.11 -9.68
CA GLU A 183 -28.66 -7.60 -10.00
C GLU A 183 -29.56 -6.47 -10.54
N LYS A 184 -29.55 -5.30 -9.89
CA LYS A 184 -30.38 -4.16 -10.31
C LYS A 184 -29.95 -3.55 -11.64
N THR A 185 -28.64 -3.55 -11.93
CA THR A 185 -28.09 -2.96 -13.16
C THR A 185 -27.97 -3.94 -14.31
N GLY A 186 -27.92 -5.24 -14.02
CA GLY A 186 -27.64 -6.30 -15.01
C GLY A 186 -26.21 -6.28 -15.55
N LEU A 187 -25.30 -5.51 -14.92
CA LEU A 187 -23.89 -5.40 -15.31
C LEU A 187 -23.03 -6.33 -14.46
N SER A 188 -21.98 -6.89 -15.05
CA SER A 188 -20.95 -7.59 -14.27
C SER A 188 -20.14 -6.61 -13.42
N VAL A 189 -19.51 -7.11 -12.34
CA VAL A 189 -18.69 -6.30 -11.45
C VAL A 189 -17.62 -5.53 -12.21
N ASP A 190 -16.92 -6.16 -13.16
CA ASP A 190 -15.89 -5.52 -13.99
C ASP A 190 -16.40 -4.31 -14.79
N LYS A 191 -17.66 -4.39 -15.27
CA LYS A 191 -18.29 -3.30 -16.01
C LYS A 191 -18.88 -2.22 -15.12
N LEU A 192 -19.13 -2.55 -13.87
CA LEU A 192 -19.65 -1.64 -12.86
C LEU A 192 -18.53 -0.78 -12.26
N ILE A 193 -17.35 -1.36 -12.06
CA ILE A 193 -16.16 -0.67 -11.56
C ILE A 193 -15.76 0.43 -12.53
N GLY A 194 -15.62 1.67 -12.02
CA GLY A 194 -15.27 2.85 -12.81
C GLY A 194 -16.40 3.41 -13.67
N ASN A 195 -17.58 2.82 -13.65
CA ASN A 195 -18.72 3.26 -14.47
C ASN A 195 -19.54 4.34 -13.76
N HIS A 196 -19.00 5.56 -13.74
CA HIS A 196 -19.65 6.71 -13.11
C HIS A 196 -21.04 7.00 -13.68
N ALA A 197 -21.25 6.77 -15.00
CA ALA A 197 -22.54 7.06 -15.65
C ALA A 197 -23.68 6.20 -15.11
N VAL A 198 -23.41 4.93 -14.79
CA VAL A 198 -24.41 4.03 -14.20
C VAL A 198 -24.53 4.27 -12.70
N LEU A 199 -23.41 4.36 -11.99
CA LEU A 199 -23.40 4.52 -10.53
C LEU A 199 -24.07 5.81 -10.08
N SER A 200 -23.91 6.91 -10.82
CA SER A 200 -24.55 8.20 -10.50
C SER A 200 -26.08 8.22 -10.65
N GLN A 201 -26.65 7.25 -11.40
CA GLN A 201 -28.11 7.13 -11.56
C GLN A 201 -28.75 6.32 -10.43
N LEU A 202 -27.97 5.64 -9.62
CA LEU A 202 -28.46 4.81 -8.54
C LEU A 202 -28.53 5.62 -7.23
N GLN A 203 -29.55 5.33 -6.45
CA GLN A 203 -29.67 5.92 -5.11
C GLN A 203 -29.11 4.95 -4.06
N ALA A 204 -28.12 5.39 -3.29
CA ALA A 204 -27.51 4.58 -2.25
C ALA A 204 -28.52 4.07 -1.19
N SER A 205 -29.62 4.83 -0.96
CA SER A 205 -30.71 4.42 -0.07
C SER A 205 -31.40 3.12 -0.47
N ASP A 206 -31.41 2.78 -1.76
CA ASP A 206 -32.10 1.58 -2.29
C ASP A 206 -31.38 0.27 -1.92
N PHE A 207 -30.13 0.39 -1.51
CA PHE A 207 -29.24 -0.74 -1.19
C PHE A 207 -28.94 -0.86 0.32
N THR A 208 -29.61 -0.03 1.13
CA THR A 208 -29.49 -0.11 2.60
C THR A 208 -30.34 -1.25 3.13
N ASP A 209 -29.88 -1.86 4.22
CA ASP A 209 -30.64 -2.85 4.96
C ASP A 209 -30.28 -2.77 6.48
N ASN A 210 -30.79 -3.73 7.27
CA ASN A 210 -30.52 -3.78 8.72
C ASN A 210 -29.03 -3.95 9.07
N ARG A 211 -28.21 -4.43 8.14
CA ARG A 211 -26.78 -4.67 8.31
C ARG A 211 -25.94 -3.53 7.75
N PHE A 212 -26.35 -2.98 6.61
CA PHE A 212 -25.60 -1.95 5.89
C PHE A 212 -26.38 -0.63 5.83
N GLY A 213 -25.91 0.35 6.62
CA GLY A 213 -26.51 1.67 6.65
C GLY A 213 -26.07 2.54 5.46
N LEU A 214 -26.74 3.69 5.30
CA LEU A 214 -26.48 4.63 4.20
C LEU A 214 -25.01 5.11 4.11
N PRO A 215 -24.29 5.37 5.20
CA PRO A 215 -22.87 5.73 5.11
C PRO A 215 -22.03 4.64 4.44
N THR A 216 -22.18 3.38 4.88
CA THR A 216 -21.46 2.23 4.32
C THR A 216 -21.75 2.05 2.83
N VAL A 217 -23.02 2.14 2.43
CA VAL A 217 -23.39 2.02 1.01
C VAL A 217 -22.78 3.15 0.19
N LYS A 218 -22.77 4.38 0.68
CA LYS A 218 -22.11 5.51 0.01
C LYS A 218 -20.61 5.31 -0.16
N ASP A 219 -19.95 4.71 0.83
CA ASP A 219 -18.51 4.43 0.74
C ASP A 219 -18.24 3.34 -0.30
N ILE A 220 -19.10 2.31 -0.37
CA ILE A 220 -19.04 1.28 -1.43
C ILE A 220 -19.21 1.92 -2.82
N PHE A 221 -20.15 2.84 -3.00
CA PHE A 221 -20.35 3.53 -4.27
C PHE A 221 -19.11 4.33 -4.68
N ARG A 222 -18.50 5.09 -3.75
CA ARG A 222 -17.26 5.82 -4.01
C ARG A 222 -16.13 4.91 -4.41
N GLU A 223 -16.03 3.76 -3.77
CA GLU A 223 -15.00 2.78 -4.05
C GLU A 223 -15.22 2.11 -5.41
N LEU A 224 -16.46 1.82 -5.78
CA LEU A 224 -16.78 1.30 -7.12
C LEU A 224 -16.52 2.32 -8.22
N GLU A 225 -16.75 3.62 -7.97
CA GLU A 225 -16.44 4.69 -8.93
C GLU A 225 -14.94 4.83 -9.18
N LYS A 226 -14.12 4.69 -8.15
CA LYS A 226 -12.66 4.84 -8.20
C LYS A 226 -11.99 3.82 -7.28
N PRO A 227 -11.91 2.57 -7.69
CA PRO A 227 -11.38 1.50 -6.85
C PRO A 227 -9.91 1.72 -6.54
N GLY A 228 -9.54 1.44 -5.30
CA GLY A 228 -8.16 1.49 -4.86
C GLY A 228 -7.54 2.89 -4.96
N ARG A 229 -8.34 3.94 -4.84
CA ARG A 229 -7.80 5.30 -4.89
C ARG A 229 -6.75 5.46 -3.80
N ASP A 230 -5.52 5.66 -4.24
CA ASP A 230 -4.43 6.03 -3.36
C ASP A 230 -4.73 7.43 -2.76
N PRO A 231 -4.87 7.56 -1.43
CA PRO A 231 -5.12 8.84 -0.80
C PRO A 231 -3.92 9.78 -0.83
N ARG A 232 -2.75 9.26 -1.20
CA ARG A 232 -1.53 10.07 -1.30
C ARG A 232 -1.67 11.09 -2.44
N PRO A 233 -1.18 12.33 -2.26
CA PRO A 233 -1.12 13.28 -3.36
C PRO A 233 -0.23 12.73 -4.48
N GLU A 234 -0.56 13.05 -5.73
CA GLU A 234 0.29 12.70 -6.86
C GLU A 234 1.73 13.17 -6.59
N PHE A 235 2.67 12.24 -6.71
CA PHE A 235 4.08 12.57 -6.53
C PHE A 235 4.51 13.53 -7.64
N LYS A 236 4.73 14.80 -7.27
CA LYS A 236 5.33 15.78 -8.17
C LYS A 236 6.84 15.71 -8.04
N ALA A 237 7.51 15.19 -9.06
CA ALA A 237 8.97 15.27 -9.11
C ALA A 237 9.41 16.73 -8.96
N ALA A 238 10.35 16.99 -8.04
CA ALA A 238 10.94 18.31 -7.94
C ALA A 238 11.61 18.65 -9.27
N ARG A 239 11.19 19.74 -9.89
CA ARG A 239 11.87 20.28 -11.07
C ARG A 239 12.91 21.28 -10.58
N PHE A 240 14.17 20.97 -10.80
CA PHE A 240 15.26 21.92 -10.60
C PHE A 240 15.45 22.71 -11.89
N GLU A 241 15.76 24.00 -11.75
CA GLU A 241 16.14 24.80 -12.91
C GLU A 241 17.46 24.27 -13.48
N ASP A 242 17.49 24.03 -14.78
CA ASP A 242 18.68 23.50 -15.48
C ASP A 242 19.86 24.49 -15.47
N SER A 243 19.61 25.74 -15.10
CA SER A 243 20.61 26.80 -14.96
C SER A 243 21.50 26.65 -13.71
N VAL A 244 21.01 25.98 -12.66
CA VAL A 244 21.77 25.78 -11.41
C VAL A 244 22.77 24.64 -11.59
N ARG A 245 24.06 24.97 -11.78
CA ARG A 245 25.14 24.01 -12.03
C ARG A 245 26.12 23.88 -10.87
N ALA A 246 26.12 24.80 -9.94
CA ALA A 246 27.02 24.82 -8.80
C ALA A 246 26.34 25.40 -7.56
N LEU A 247 26.90 25.10 -6.35
CA LEU A 247 26.42 25.61 -5.05
C LEU A 247 26.50 27.15 -4.91
N LYS A 248 27.06 27.83 -5.90
CA LYS A 248 27.22 29.30 -5.91
C LYS A 248 26.24 30.01 -6.87
N ASP A 249 25.45 29.24 -7.61
CA ASP A 249 24.40 29.74 -8.50
C ASP A 249 23.06 29.77 -7.77
#